data_ab5b8ee8ec28f3af62227b7252a6b36b
#
_entry.id   ab5b8ee8ec28f3af62227b7252a6b36b
#
_cell.length_a   1.000
_cell.length_b   1.000
_cell.length_c   1.000
_cell.angle_alpha   90.00
_cell.angle_beta   90.00
_cell.angle_gamma   90.00
#
_symmetry.space_group_name_H-M   'P 1'
#
loop_
_entity.id
_entity.type
_entity.pdbx_description
1 polymer ?
#
loop_
_entity_poly.entity_id
_entity_poly.type
_entity_poly.pdbx_seq_one_letter_code
_entity_poly.pdbx_strand_id
1 'polypeptide(L)'
;MLALERRNLILEKLQAEKRVVVSELSQLYDVSEETIRRDLDKLEKEGLAIKSYGGAVINEDVSIDLPFNVRKNQNVTGKQKMAELAASLVKDGDHIFLDARTTAVFVAKALKEKERLTVITNSMEILLELADVSGWNIISTGGVMKEGYLAFQEAACPKVLLFSDHRLSL
;
A
#
# COMPACT_ATOMS: atom_id res chain seq x y z
N MET A 1 -6.12 -20.48 7.84
CA MET A 1 -6.00 -19.04 7.47
C MET A 1 -5.55 -18.24 8.68
N LEU A 2 -4.58 -17.36 8.52
CA LEU A 2 -4.07 -16.51 9.60
C LEU A 2 -5.08 -15.40 9.96
N ALA A 3 -5.10 -15.00 11.24
CA ALA A 3 -6.05 -13.96 11.72
C ALA A 3 -5.88 -12.61 11.00
N LEU A 4 -4.65 -12.22 10.65
CA LEU A 4 -4.39 -10.99 9.89
C LEU A 4 -4.95 -11.08 8.47
N GLU A 5 -4.70 -12.18 7.80
CA GLU A 5 -5.21 -12.45 6.45
C GLU A 5 -6.74 -12.41 6.42
N ARG A 6 -7.38 -13.08 7.39
CA ARG A 6 -8.84 -13.08 7.50
C ARG A 6 -9.42 -11.68 7.72
N ARG A 7 -8.83 -10.87 8.60
CA ARG A 7 -9.27 -9.48 8.80
C ARG A 7 -9.15 -8.63 7.54
N ASN A 8 -8.09 -8.82 6.75
CA ASN A 8 -7.94 -8.12 5.47
C ASN A 8 -9.07 -8.50 4.50
N LEU A 9 -9.40 -9.80 4.39
CA LEU A 9 -10.50 -10.26 3.55
C LEU A 9 -11.88 -9.77 4.04
N ILE A 10 -12.09 -9.74 5.36
CA ILE A 10 -13.31 -9.16 5.95
C ILE A 10 -13.42 -7.67 5.57
N LEU A 11 -12.33 -6.94 5.66
CA LEU A 11 -12.30 -5.51 5.33
C LEU A 11 -12.53 -5.27 3.83
N GLU A 12 -11.95 -6.07 2.95
CA GLU A 12 -12.22 -6.02 1.51
C GLU A 12 -13.71 -6.24 1.21
N LYS A 13 -14.32 -7.27 1.83
CA LYS A 13 -15.75 -7.55 1.70
C LYS A 13 -16.60 -6.41 2.25
N LEU A 14 -16.24 -5.86 3.41
CA LEU A 14 -16.93 -4.74 4.03
C LEU A 14 -16.91 -3.49 3.13
N GLN A 15 -15.82 -3.25 2.41
CA GLN A 15 -15.73 -2.14 1.46
C GLN A 15 -16.58 -2.34 0.21
N ALA A 16 -16.59 -3.57 -0.31
CA ALA A 16 -17.36 -3.91 -1.50
C ALA A 16 -18.86 -3.87 -1.23
N GLU A 17 -19.30 -4.44 -0.10
CA GLU A 17 -20.70 -4.66 0.23
C GLU A 17 -21.29 -3.65 1.21
N LYS A 18 -20.43 -2.75 1.79
CA LYS A 18 -20.77 -1.74 2.80
C LYS A 18 -21.18 -2.31 4.16
N ARG A 19 -21.51 -3.57 4.23
CA ARG A 19 -21.87 -4.31 5.45
C ARG A 19 -21.42 -5.76 5.35
N VAL A 20 -21.23 -6.38 6.52
CA VAL A 20 -20.97 -7.82 6.66
C VAL A 20 -21.77 -8.39 7.82
N VAL A 21 -22.10 -9.69 7.73
CA VAL A 21 -22.86 -10.43 8.74
C VAL A 21 -21.96 -11.50 9.36
N VAL A 22 -21.98 -11.62 10.68
CA VAL A 22 -21.10 -12.55 11.43
C VAL A 22 -21.29 -13.98 11.01
N SER A 23 -22.55 -14.43 10.87
CA SER A 23 -22.85 -15.81 10.49
C SER A 23 -22.38 -16.16 9.08
N GLU A 24 -22.51 -15.22 8.12
CA GLU A 24 -22.02 -15.41 6.74
C GLU A 24 -20.51 -15.50 6.69
N LEU A 25 -19.80 -14.61 7.43
CA LEU A 25 -18.34 -14.63 7.52
C LEU A 25 -17.82 -15.90 8.21
N SER A 26 -18.53 -16.36 9.25
CA SER A 26 -18.21 -17.60 9.97
C SER A 26 -18.23 -18.79 9.01
N GLN A 27 -19.25 -18.91 8.19
CA GLN A 27 -19.38 -19.96 7.18
C GLN A 27 -18.34 -19.80 6.06
N LEU A 28 -18.16 -18.58 5.54
CA LEU A 28 -17.24 -18.29 4.43
C LEU A 28 -15.78 -18.62 4.77
N TYR A 29 -15.36 -18.35 6.00
CA TYR A 29 -13.96 -18.54 6.41
C TYR A 29 -13.74 -19.80 7.28
N ASP A 30 -14.80 -20.60 7.50
CA ASP A 30 -14.76 -21.82 8.32
C ASP A 30 -14.14 -21.59 9.70
N VAL A 31 -14.68 -20.61 10.42
CA VAL A 31 -14.29 -20.26 11.80
C VAL A 31 -15.52 -19.97 12.64
N SER A 32 -15.40 -20.04 13.98
CA SER A 32 -16.52 -19.72 14.86
C SER A 32 -16.96 -18.25 14.75
N GLU A 33 -18.25 -17.99 15.00
CA GLU A 33 -18.77 -16.61 15.05
C GLU A 33 -18.04 -15.77 16.09
N GLU A 34 -17.61 -16.35 17.19
CA GLU A 34 -16.83 -15.66 18.21
C GLU A 34 -15.47 -15.18 17.65
N THR A 35 -14.84 -15.97 16.80
CA THR A 35 -13.61 -15.57 16.09
C THR A 35 -13.87 -14.36 15.17
N ILE A 36 -14.97 -14.38 14.43
CA ILE A 36 -15.37 -13.26 13.58
C ILE A 36 -15.67 -12.02 14.42
N ARG A 37 -16.40 -12.15 15.55
CA ARG A 37 -16.65 -11.01 16.45
C ARG A 37 -15.37 -10.37 16.94
N ARG A 38 -14.36 -11.16 17.33
CA ARG A 38 -13.03 -10.65 17.72
C ARG A 38 -12.29 -9.96 16.59
N ASP A 39 -12.42 -10.45 15.37
CA ASP A 39 -11.83 -9.78 14.20
C ASP A 39 -12.52 -8.44 13.92
N LEU A 40 -13.87 -8.39 13.99
CA LEU A 40 -14.63 -7.14 13.86
C LEU A 40 -14.33 -6.15 15.01
N ASP A 41 -14.12 -6.63 16.25
CA ASP A 41 -13.70 -5.78 17.39
C ASP A 41 -12.36 -5.10 17.12
N LYS A 42 -11.43 -5.79 16.44
CA LYS A 42 -10.15 -5.19 16.07
C LYS A 42 -10.31 -4.16 14.96
N LEU A 43 -11.10 -4.47 13.92
CA LEU A 43 -11.39 -3.53 12.85
C LEU A 43 -12.11 -2.27 13.37
N GLU A 44 -13.00 -2.40 14.35
CA GLU A 44 -13.66 -1.27 15.00
C GLU A 44 -12.67 -0.42 15.80
N LYS A 45 -11.79 -1.03 16.60
CA LYS A 45 -10.73 -0.32 17.35
C LYS A 45 -9.75 0.43 16.43
N GLU A 46 -9.53 -0.09 15.23
CA GLU A 46 -8.74 0.54 14.19
C GLU A 46 -9.52 1.61 13.41
N GLY A 47 -10.81 1.84 13.75
CA GLY A 47 -11.68 2.80 13.08
C GLY A 47 -12.16 2.36 11.69
N LEU A 48 -11.89 1.13 11.28
CA LEU A 48 -12.15 0.61 9.94
C LEU A 48 -13.60 0.12 9.75
N ALA A 49 -14.29 -0.17 10.83
CA ALA A 49 -15.67 -0.66 10.85
C ALA A 49 -16.44 -0.07 12.02
N ILE A 50 -17.76 -0.04 11.90
CA ILE A 50 -18.71 0.23 12.99
C ILE A 50 -19.48 -1.05 13.22
N LYS A 51 -19.41 -1.61 14.43
CA LYS A 51 -20.19 -2.80 14.79
C LYS A 51 -21.68 -2.49 14.82
N SER A 52 -22.45 -3.44 14.34
CA SER A 52 -23.91 -3.42 14.41
C SER A 52 -24.43 -4.77 14.93
N TYR A 53 -25.76 -4.85 15.19
CA TYR A 53 -26.33 -6.11 15.65
C TYR A 53 -26.14 -7.21 14.60
N GLY A 54 -25.35 -8.24 14.97
CA GLY A 54 -25.07 -9.39 14.10
C GLY A 54 -24.00 -9.19 13.03
N GLY A 55 -23.31 -8.04 12.98
CA GLY A 55 -22.31 -7.77 11.96
C GLY A 55 -21.54 -6.47 12.14
N ALA A 56 -21.12 -5.89 11.02
CA ALA A 56 -20.51 -4.58 10.98
C ALA A 56 -20.86 -3.85 9.67
N VAL A 57 -20.79 -2.53 9.69
CA VAL A 57 -20.88 -1.65 8.53
C VAL A 57 -19.57 -0.89 8.36
N ILE A 58 -19.30 -0.45 7.14
CA ILE A 58 -18.14 0.39 6.87
C ILE A 58 -18.30 1.73 7.60
N ASN A 59 -17.22 2.26 8.14
CA ASN A 59 -17.19 3.61 8.69
C ASN A 59 -17.00 4.62 7.55
N GLU A 60 -18.07 5.20 7.04
CA GLU A 60 -18.04 6.16 5.92
C GLU A 60 -17.56 7.56 6.33
N ASP A 61 -17.63 7.90 7.61
CA ASP A 61 -17.22 9.21 8.12
C ASP A 61 -15.70 9.38 8.25
N VAL A 62 -14.98 8.30 8.15
CA VAL A 62 -13.53 8.31 8.11
C VAL A 62 -13.10 8.05 6.67
N SER A 63 -12.36 8.97 6.11
CA SER A 63 -11.51 8.67 4.94
C SER A 63 -10.52 7.59 5.40
N ILE A 64 -10.95 6.33 5.33
CA ILE A 64 -10.22 5.18 5.86
C ILE A 64 -8.97 5.05 5.03
N ASP A 65 -7.86 5.49 5.60
CA ASP A 65 -6.55 5.24 5.02
C ASP A 65 -6.20 3.77 5.31
N LEU A 66 -6.70 2.92 4.43
CA LEU A 66 -6.55 1.47 4.54
C LEU A 66 -5.10 1.06 4.70
N PRO A 67 -4.80 0.03 5.49
CA PRO A 67 -3.47 -0.54 5.56
C PRO A 67 -2.90 -0.78 4.16
N PHE A 68 -1.62 -0.52 3.99
CA PHE A 68 -0.93 -0.63 2.69
C PHE A 68 -1.21 -1.97 1.98
N ASN A 69 -1.17 -3.10 2.71
CA ASN A 69 -1.41 -4.43 2.15
C ASN A 69 -2.83 -4.61 1.59
N VAL A 70 -3.84 -4.01 2.24
CA VAL A 70 -5.22 -4.03 1.75
C VAL A 70 -5.32 -3.22 0.47
N ARG A 71 -4.79 -1.99 0.48
CA ARG A 71 -4.77 -1.12 -0.71
C ARG A 71 -3.98 -1.74 -1.87
N LYS A 72 -2.89 -2.47 -1.59
CA LYS A 72 -2.07 -3.12 -2.61
C LYS A 72 -2.86 -4.15 -3.40
N ASN A 73 -3.74 -4.91 -2.74
CA ASN A 73 -4.53 -5.99 -3.34
C ASN A 73 -5.82 -5.50 -4.01
N GLN A 74 -6.22 -4.24 -3.83
CA GLN A 74 -7.39 -3.67 -4.46
C GLN A 74 -7.10 -3.22 -5.89
N ASN A 75 -8.05 -3.48 -6.83
CA ASN A 75 -7.97 -3.05 -8.22
C ASN A 75 -6.61 -3.30 -8.88
N VAL A 76 -6.08 -4.51 -8.69
CA VAL A 76 -4.75 -4.91 -9.19
C VAL A 76 -4.65 -4.71 -10.71
N THR A 77 -5.67 -5.13 -11.46
CA THR A 77 -5.69 -4.98 -12.92
C THR A 77 -5.63 -3.52 -13.36
N GLY A 78 -6.35 -2.63 -12.65
CA GLY A 78 -6.28 -1.18 -12.94
C GLY A 78 -4.89 -0.62 -12.67
N LYS A 79 -4.26 -1.01 -11.56
CA LYS A 79 -2.89 -0.58 -11.22
C LYS A 79 -1.85 -1.10 -12.21
N GLN A 80 -2.00 -2.34 -12.69
CA GLN A 80 -1.12 -2.91 -13.72
C GLN A 80 -1.20 -2.12 -15.01
N LYS A 81 -2.41 -1.83 -15.52
CA LYS A 81 -2.59 -1.01 -16.73
C LYS A 81 -1.99 0.39 -16.59
N MET A 82 -2.18 1.03 -15.43
CA MET A 82 -1.57 2.33 -15.14
C MET A 82 -0.04 2.24 -15.10
N ALA A 83 0.49 1.17 -14.52
CA ALA A 83 1.93 0.94 -14.41
C ALA A 83 2.57 0.72 -15.80
N GLU A 84 1.96 -0.08 -16.66
CA GLU A 84 2.41 -0.30 -18.04
C GLU A 84 2.44 1.00 -18.84
N LEU A 85 1.37 1.80 -18.72
CA LEU A 85 1.32 3.11 -19.37
C LEU A 85 2.41 4.05 -18.84
N ALA A 86 2.58 4.15 -17.52
CA ALA A 86 3.62 4.96 -16.90
C ALA A 86 5.03 4.51 -17.35
N ALA A 87 5.29 3.19 -17.35
CA ALA A 87 6.56 2.64 -17.80
C ALA A 87 6.87 2.92 -19.28
N SER A 88 5.84 3.01 -20.13
CA SER A 88 6.03 3.37 -21.55
C SER A 88 6.50 4.81 -21.76
N LEU A 89 6.27 5.69 -20.80
CA LEU A 89 6.70 7.10 -20.86
C LEU A 89 8.13 7.29 -20.35
N VAL A 90 8.66 6.34 -19.58
CA VAL A 90 10.01 6.41 -18.99
C VAL A 90 11.04 5.88 -19.97
N LYS A 91 12.15 6.59 -20.11
CA LYS A 91 13.30 6.22 -20.95
C LYS A 91 14.47 5.77 -20.09
N ASP A 92 15.37 4.99 -20.70
CA ASP A 92 16.62 4.61 -20.08
C ASP A 92 17.43 5.84 -19.68
N GLY A 93 17.97 5.83 -18.46
CA GLY A 93 18.72 6.96 -17.90
C GLY A 93 17.88 8.02 -17.20
N ASP A 94 16.55 7.91 -17.20
CA ASP A 94 15.68 8.90 -16.57
C ASP A 94 15.81 8.89 -15.03
N HIS A 95 15.46 10.04 -14.45
CA HIS A 95 15.34 10.25 -13.00
C HIS A 95 13.86 10.33 -12.66
N ILE A 96 13.41 9.46 -11.77
CA ILE A 96 11.99 9.36 -11.41
C ILE A 96 11.80 9.39 -9.89
N PHE A 97 10.71 10.02 -9.45
CA PHE A 97 10.25 9.96 -8.08
C PHE A 97 9.03 9.05 -7.98
N LEU A 98 9.10 8.05 -7.10
CA LEU A 98 8.00 7.14 -6.80
C LEU A 98 7.61 7.29 -5.33
N ASP A 99 6.39 7.75 -5.07
CA ASP A 99 5.85 7.90 -3.73
C ASP A 99 5.49 6.53 -3.09
N ALA A 100 5.16 6.54 -1.80
CA ALA A 100 4.80 5.32 -1.06
C ALA A 100 3.36 4.85 -1.30
N ARG A 101 2.82 5.05 -2.50
CA ARG A 101 1.49 4.56 -2.87
C ARG A 101 1.55 3.20 -3.53
N THR A 102 0.46 2.42 -3.36
CA THR A 102 0.43 1.06 -3.90
C THR A 102 0.54 0.99 -5.42
N THR A 103 0.01 1.97 -6.15
CA THR A 103 0.18 2.05 -7.61
C THR A 103 1.64 2.24 -8.02
N ALA A 104 2.40 3.05 -7.26
CA ALA A 104 3.82 3.29 -7.52
C ALA A 104 4.67 2.00 -7.40
N VAL A 105 4.27 1.05 -6.54
CA VAL A 105 4.91 -0.27 -6.49
C VAL A 105 4.72 -1.05 -7.80
N PHE A 106 3.53 -0.98 -8.41
CA PHE A 106 3.30 -1.62 -9.71
C PHE A 106 4.11 -0.93 -10.81
N VAL A 107 4.25 0.40 -10.77
CA VAL A 107 5.12 1.15 -11.68
C VAL A 107 6.58 0.70 -11.51
N ALA A 108 7.08 0.61 -10.29
CA ALA A 108 8.43 0.12 -10.01
C ALA A 108 8.68 -1.26 -10.63
N LYS A 109 7.70 -2.18 -10.53
CA LYS A 109 7.77 -3.51 -11.15
C LYS A 109 7.83 -3.45 -12.67
N ALA A 110 6.97 -2.63 -13.28
CA ALA A 110 6.91 -2.49 -14.74
C ALA A 110 8.17 -1.83 -15.34
N LEU A 111 8.91 -1.07 -14.52
CA LEU A 111 10.14 -0.41 -14.95
C LEU A 111 11.38 -1.31 -14.96
N LYS A 112 11.35 -2.53 -14.40
CA LYS A 112 12.52 -3.40 -14.24
C LYS A 112 13.21 -3.77 -15.56
N GLU A 113 12.53 -3.63 -16.70
CA GLU A 113 13.10 -3.86 -18.03
C GLU A 113 13.89 -2.64 -18.56
N LYS A 114 13.86 -1.50 -17.88
CA LYS A 114 14.61 -0.31 -18.24
C LYS A 114 16.04 -0.34 -17.71
N GLU A 115 16.90 0.45 -18.31
CA GLU A 115 18.31 0.51 -17.95
C GLU A 115 18.69 1.87 -17.33
N ARG A 116 19.61 1.83 -16.36
CA ARG A 116 20.30 3.02 -15.81
C ARG A 116 19.38 4.08 -15.23
N LEU A 117 18.23 3.67 -14.66
CA LEU A 117 17.34 4.63 -14.00
C LEU A 117 17.90 5.11 -12.66
N THR A 118 17.56 6.35 -12.32
CA THR A 118 17.69 6.85 -10.95
C THR A 118 16.30 6.95 -10.33
N VAL A 119 16.02 6.14 -9.30
CA VAL A 119 14.74 6.13 -8.61
C VAL A 119 14.90 6.74 -7.23
N ILE A 120 14.11 7.78 -6.96
CA ILE A 120 14.03 8.41 -5.64
C ILE A 120 12.69 7.99 -5.02
N THR A 121 12.70 7.49 -3.78
CA THR A 121 11.48 7.04 -3.12
C THR A 121 11.53 7.18 -1.61
N ASN A 122 10.36 7.39 -1.00
CA ASN A 122 10.12 7.28 0.44
C ASN A 122 9.44 5.97 0.83
N SER A 123 9.33 5.00 -0.09
CA SER A 123 8.64 3.72 0.13
C SER A 123 9.61 2.61 0.47
N MET A 124 9.44 1.97 1.63
CA MET A 124 10.17 0.75 1.98
C MET A 124 9.87 -0.38 0.99
N GLU A 125 8.63 -0.53 0.57
CA GLU A 125 8.21 -1.58 -0.36
C GLU A 125 8.89 -1.42 -1.73
N ILE A 126 9.01 -0.19 -2.25
CA ILE A 126 9.71 0.07 -3.52
C ILE A 126 11.21 -0.18 -3.38
N LEU A 127 11.81 0.21 -2.24
CA LEU A 127 13.24 -0.08 -1.99
C LEU A 127 13.50 -1.58 -2.01
N LEU A 128 12.65 -2.38 -1.34
CA LEU A 128 12.79 -3.84 -1.33
C LEU A 128 12.52 -4.44 -2.72
N GLU A 129 11.53 -3.93 -3.45
CA GLU A 129 11.19 -4.42 -4.80
C GLU A 129 12.32 -4.19 -5.80
N LEU A 130 13.09 -3.10 -5.63
CA LEU A 130 14.16 -2.72 -6.55
C LEU A 130 15.56 -3.09 -6.05
N ALA A 131 15.69 -3.70 -4.88
CA ALA A 131 16.99 -4.00 -4.24
C ALA A 131 17.90 -4.86 -5.11
N ASP A 132 17.32 -5.74 -5.94
CA ASP A 132 18.05 -6.69 -6.79
C ASP A 132 18.29 -6.18 -8.22
N VAL A 133 17.85 -4.92 -8.53
CA VAL A 133 18.00 -4.37 -9.89
C VAL A 133 19.39 -3.81 -10.08
N SER A 134 20.15 -4.40 -11.01
CA SER A 134 21.50 -3.96 -11.31
C SER A 134 21.54 -2.74 -12.24
N GLY A 135 22.53 -1.87 -12.05
CA GLY A 135 22.77 -0.72 -12.94
C GLY A 135 21.86 0.49 -12.69
N TRP A 136 21.01 0.45 -11.64
CA TRP A 136 20.18 1.59 -11.22
C TRP A 136 20.77 2.28 -10.00
N ASN A 137 20.46 3.58 -9.87
CA ASN A 137 20.66 4.32 -8.64
C ASN A 137 19.35 4.38 -7.87
N ILE A 138 19.29 3.78 -6.68
CA ILE A 138 18.10 3.81 -5.84
C ILE A 138 18.39 4.66 -4.62
N ILE A 139 17.66 5.76 -4.49
CA ILE A 139 17.84 6.79 -3.46
C ILE A 139 16.64 6.79 -2.53
N SER A 140 16.84 6.47 -1.26
CA SER A 140 15.82 6.65 -0.23
C SER A 140 15.84 8.10 0.28
N THR A 141 14.65 8.71 0.43
CA THR A 141 14.54 10.01 1.09
C THR A 141 14.84 9.93 2.59
N GLY A 142 14.82 8.71 3.15
CA GLY A 142 14.97 8.52 4.59
C GLY A 142 13.79 9.09 5.39
N GLY A 143 13.93 9.11 6.73
CA GLY A 143 12.92 9.64 7.64
C GLY A 143 12.46 8.62 8.67
N VAL A 144 11.36 8.91 9.36
CA VAL A 144 10.72 8.02 10.33
C VAL A 144 9.68 7.15 9.65
N MET A 145 9.77 5.84 9.82
CA MET A 145 8.78 4.94 9.24
C MET A 145 7.49 4.97 10.05
N LYS A 146 6.37 5.26 9.39
CA LYS A 146 5.04 5.23 10.00
C LYS A 146 4.48 3.82 9.95
N GLU A 147 4.02 3.34 11.09
CA GLU A 147 3.37 2.03 11.22
C GLU A 147 2.18 1.91 10.26
N GLY A 148 2.06 0.76 9.58
CA GLY A 148 0.97 0.47 8.65
C GLY A 148 1.09 1.06 7.23
N TYR A 149 2.04 1.98 6.98
CA TYR A 149 2.17 2.65 5.68
C TYR A 149 3.34 2.16 4.83
N LEU A 150 4.35 1.54 5.44
CA LEU A 150 5.61 1.17 4.79
C LEU A 150 6.27 2.37 4.06
N ALA A 151 6.11 3.55 4.65
CA ALA A 151 6.59 4.81 4.11
C ALA A 151 7.41 5.57 5.14
N PHE A 152 8.49 6.19 4.68
CA PHE A 152 9.23 7.16 5.48
C PHE A 152 8.50 8.52 5.40
N GLN A 153 8.25 9.11 6.57
CA GLN A 153 7.68 10.44 6.71
C GLN A 153 8.70 11.35 7.37
N GLU A 154 8.69 12.62 6.97
CA GLU A 154 9.58 13.66 7.45
C GLU A 154 11.07 13.24 7.42
N ALA A 155 11.79 13.69 6.43
CA ALA A 155 13.23 13.53 6.44
C ALA A 155 13.77 14.18 7.73
N ALA A 156 14.29 13.39 8.64
CA ALA A 156 14.92 13.88 9.85
C ALA A 156 16.14 14.79 9.57
N CYS A 157 16.52 14.91 8.28
CA CYS A 157 17.60 15.76 7.84
C CYS A 157 17.19 16.55 6.58
N PRO A 158 16.96 17.88 6.69
CA PRO A 158 16.68 18.73 5.54
C PRO A 158 17.80 18.73 4.48
N LYS A 159 18.98 18.22 4.81
CA LYS A 159 20.10 18.10 3.86
C LYS A 159 19.90 17.00 2.80
N VAL A 160 19.07 16.00 3.02
CA VAL A 160 18.80 14.96 2.01
C VAL A 160 17.99 15.52 0.84
N LEU A 161 17.05 16.45 1.10
CA LEU A 161 16.28 17.12 0.06
C LEU A 161 17.13 18.12 -0.77
N LEU A 162 18.18 18.69 -0.17
CA LEU A 162 19.07 19.64 -0.87
C LEU A 162 19.99 18.95 -1.90
N PHE A 163 20.25 17.64 -1.79
CA PHE A 163 21.00 16.90 -2.80
C PHE A 163 20.22 16.64 -4.09
N SER A 164 18.87 16.65 -4.02
CA SER A 164 18.04 16.48 -5.21
C SER A 164 17.90 17.78 -6.03
N ASP A 165 18.00 18.96 -5.40
CA ASP A 165 17.82 20.24 -6.06
C ASP A 165 19.02 20.68 -6.92
N HIS A 166 20.23 20.17 -6.64
CA HIS A 166 21.44 20.62 -7.38
C HIS A 166 21.74 19.85 -8.66
N ARG A 167 20.98 18.80 -9.01
CA ARG A 167 21.16 18.07 -10.28
C ARG A 167 19.95 18.12 -11.22
N LEU A 168 18.88 18.81 -10.82
CA LEU A 168 17.70 19.03 -11.66
C LEU A 168 17.72 20.38 -12.41
N SER A 169 18.82 21.14 -12.31
CA SER A 169 19.02 22.39 -13.02
C SER A 169 20.20 22.30 -13.98
N LEU A 170 20.10 21.42 -14.95
CA LEU A 170 20.86 21.52 -16.23
C LEU A 170 19.99 21.07 -17.36
#